data_9b00105c388e7262804a9be9857dedbf
#
_entry.id   9b00105c388e7262804a9be9857dedbf
#
_cell.length_a   1.000
_cell.length_b   1.000
_cell.length_c   1.000
_cell.angle_alpha   90.00
_cell.angle_beta   90.00
_cell.angle_gamma   90.00
#
_symmetry.space_group_name_H-M   'P 1'
#
loop_
_entity.id
_entity.type
_entity.pdbx_description
1 polymer ?
#
loop_
_entity_poly.entity_id
_entity_poly.type
_entity_poly.pdbx_seq_one_letter_code
_entity_poly.pdbx_strand_id
1 'polypeptide(L)'
;SETEESKKQKKYIQINPKIKEQKIRSAVLMQAINKLCFNGMFRVNGNNQFNVPIGSYKKVNIIDKDNLANASLYLSNAKITCSSYKETIKNIKKKNSFIYLDPPYIPNSKTSYFTDYSSQGFKNKDHVELGKIYFKLVDAGNNVILSNNNNKLAREIFLQNKKLHCYEVLVSKSINSKKDGRGKIGELLVSTFELKNIEEKFNLKKIK
;
A
#
# COMPACT_ATOMS: atom_id res chain seq x y z
N SER A 1 3.48 -22.25 18.16
CA SER A 1 3.81 -21.67 19.47
C SER A 1 3.66 -20.16 19.40
N GLU A 2 2.81 -19.61 20.24
CA GLU A 2 2.64 -18.15 20.35
C GLU A 2 3.97 -17.52 20.79
N THR A 3 4.36 -16.43 20.11
CA THR A 3 5.57 -15.70 20.47
C THR A 3 5.37 -14.97 21.79
N GLU A 4 6.44 -14.75 22.54
CA GLU A 4 6.44 -13.93 23.78
C GLU A 4 5.84 -12.55 23.58
N GLU A 5 6.03 -11.96 22.41
CA GLU A 5 5.51 -10.66 22.01
C GLU A 5 3.99 -10.69 21.81
N SER A 6 3.45 -11.78 21.24
CA SER A 6 2.01 -12.03 21.11
C SER A 6 1.34 -12.19 22.47
N LYS A 7 1.98 -12.91 23.40
CA LYS A 7 1.53 -13.07 24.78
C LYS A 7 1.54 -11.74 25.55
N LYS A 8 2.59 -10.93 25.39
CA LYS A 8 2.68 -9.58 25.98
C LYS A 8 1.58 -8.66 25.45
N GLN A 9 1.29 -8.70 24.15
CA GLN A 9 0.26 -7.88 23.53
C GLN A 9 -1.16 -8.28 23.98
N LYS A 10 -1.43 -9.60 24.09
CA LYS A 10 -2.69 -10.12 24.67
C LYS A 10 -2.82 -9.72 26.15
N LYS A 11 -1.75 -9.85 26.93
CA LYS A 11 -1.73 -9.45 28.32
C LYS A 11 -1.97 -7.94 28.50
N TYR A 12 -1.37 -7.11 27.64
CA TYR A 12 -1.59 -5.66 27.66
C TYR A 12 -3.05 -5.27 27.37
N ILE A 13 -3.68 -5.94 26.38
CA ILE A 13 -5.10 -5.71 26.05
C ILE A 13 -6.02 -6.18 27.18
N GLN A 14 -5.68 -7.27 27.89
CA GLN A 14 -6.45 -7.77 29.03
C GLN A 14 -6.33 -6.85 30.26
N ILE A 15 -5.17 -6.22 30.46
CA ILE A 15 -4.92 -5.35 31.62
C ILE A 15 -5.57 -3.98 31.46
N ASN A 16 -5.80 -3.50 30.22
CA ASN A 16 -6.37 -2.18 30.00
C ASN A 16 -7.56 -2.19 29.02
N PRO A 17 -8.78 -2.52 29.49
CA PRO A 17 -9.98 -2.57 28.68
C PRO A 17 -10.30 -1.22 27.98
N LYS A 18 -9.94 -0.07 28.59
CA LYS A 18 -10.12 1.26 27.99
C LYS A 18 -9.34 1.43 26.68
N ILE A 19 -8.12 0.88 26.59
CA ILE A 19 -7.32 0.92 25.35
C ILE A 19 -7.97 0.09 24.24
N LYS A 20 -8.53 -1.07 24.59
CA LYS A 20 -9.26 -1.90 23.60
C LYS A 20 -10.47 -1.15 23.07
N GLU A 21 -11.27 -0.57 23.94
CA GLU A 21 -12.44 0.22 23.58
C GLU A 21 -12.07 1.42 22.70
N GLN A 22 -11.03 2.16 23.06
CA GLN A 22 -10.54 3.30 22.28
C GLN A 22 -10.07 2.89 20.88
N LYS A 23 -9.40 1.75 20.74
CA LYS A 23 -8.98 1.22 19.43
C LYS A 23 -10.19 0.84 18.57
N ILE A 24 -11.19 0.16 19.14
CA ILE A 24 -12.42 -0.20 18.44
C ILE A 24 -13.16 1.07 18.01
N ARG A 25 -13.32 2.05 18.90
CA ARG A 25 -13.95 3.33 18.58
C ARG A 25 -13.25 4.05 17.43
N SER A 26 -11.92 4.11 17.45
CA SER A 26 -11.12 4.72 16.38
C SER A 26 -11.30 3.98 15.06
N ALA A 27 -11.34 2.65 15.05
CA ALA A 27 -11.56 1.85 13.85
C ALA A 27 -12.97 2.08 13.26
N VAL A 28 -13.99 2.13 14.10
CA VAL A 28 -15.38 2.43 13.68
C VAL A 28 -15.49 3.82 13.08
N LEU A 29 -14.90 4.83 13.72
CA LEU A 29 -14.87 6.20 13.22
C LEU A 29 -14.12 6.29 11.88
N MET A 30 -12.98 5.63 11.75
CA MET A 30 -12.22 5.61 10.51
C MET A 30 -13.02 4.97 9.37
N GLN A 31 -13.72 3.86 9.64
CA GLN A 31 -14.58 3.22 8.65
C GLN A 31 -15.76 4.12 8.25
N ALA A 32 -16.41 4.76 9.21
CA ALA A 32 -17.51 5.69 8.94
C ALA A 32 -17.04 6.88 8.08
N ILE A 33 -15.92 7.51 8.44
CA ILE A 33 -15.32 8.61 7.68
C ILE A 33 -15.02 8.16 6.25
N ASN A 34 -14.36 7.01 6.06
CA ASN A 34 -14.03 6.49 4.74
C ASN A 34 -15.27 6.23 3.88
N LYS A 35 -16.36 5.73 4.46
CA LYS A 35 -17.63 5.48 3.75
C LYS A 35 -18.42 6.73 3.42
N LEU A 36 -18.31 7.77 4.24
CA LEU A 36 -19.12 9.00 4.13
C LEU A 36 -18.38 10.11 3.38
N CYS A 37 -17.07 10.11 3.33
CA CYS A 37 -16.30 11.14 2.65
C CYS A 37 -16.30 10.98 1.13
N PHE A 38 -15.95 12.05 0.42
CA PHE A 38 -15.87 12.06 -1.03
C PHE A 38 -14.91 10.98 -1.56
N ASN A 39 -15.44 10.06 -2.37
CA ASN A 39 -14.71 8.93 -2.99
C ASN A 39 -13.93 8.03 -2.03
N GLY A 40 -14.29 7.96 -0.76
CA GLY A 40 -13.58 7.15 0.22
C GLY A 40 -12.12 7.58 0.46
N MET A 41 -11.78 8.84 0.17
CA MET A 41 -10.43 9.35 0.29
C MET A 41 -10.05 9.60 1.75
N PHE A 42 -8.79 9.36 2.09
CA PHE A 42 -8.20 9.81 3.35
C PHE A 42 -7.15 10.88 3.05
N ARG A 43 -7.33 12.06 3.63
CA ARG A 43 -6.39 13.17 3.50
C ARG A 43 -6.43 14.02 4.77
N VAL A 44 -5.27 14.51 5.17
CA VAL A 44 -5.12 15.46 6.28
C VAL A 44 -4.49 16.76 5.80
N ASN A 45 -4.76 17.85 6.51
CA ASN A 45 -4.11 19.14 6.31
C ASN A 45 -2.74 19.19 7.02
N GLY A 46 -2.02 20.31 6.91
CA GLY A 46 -0.72 20.52 7.56
C GLY A 46 -0.74 20.39 9.09
N ASN A 47 -1.91 20.52 9.72
CA ASN A 47 -2.12 20.34 11.16
C ASN A 47 -2.54 18.91 11.52
N ASN A 48 -2.41 17.95 10.60
CA ASN A 48 -2.82 16.55 10.75
C ASN A 48 -4.32 16.34 11.03
N GLN A 49 -5.17 17.25 10.56
CA GLN A 49 -6.62 17.16 10.68
C GLN A 49 -7.23 16.64 9.39
N PHE A 50 -8.18 15.71 9.49
CA PHE A 50 -8.91 15.19 8.33
C PHE A 50 -9.67 16.31 7.61
N ASN A 51 -9.48 16.42 6.28
CA ASN A 51 -10.00 17.53 5.49
C ASN A 51 -10.66 17.11 4.17
N VAL A 52 -11.14 15.88 4.07
CA VAL A 52 -11.94 15.46 2.92
C VAL A 52 -13.40 15.83 3.15
N PRO A 53 -14.08 16.47 2.19
CA PRO A 53 -15.49 16.81 2.32
C PRO A 53 -16.38 15.56 2.35
N ILE A 54 -17.60 15.73 2.83
CA ILE A 54 -18.63 14.68 2.79
C ILE A 54 -18.97 14.38 1.33
N GLY A 55 -19.17 13.10 1.01
CA GLY A 55 -19.60 12.66 -0.32
C GLY A 55 -21.09 12.87 -0.54
N SER A 56 -21.49 13.00 -1.80
CA SER A 56 -22.90 13.16 -2.20
C SER A 56 -23.55 11.82 -2.45
N TYR A 57 -23.86 11.08 -1.39
CA TYR A 57 -24.48 9.76 -1.47
C TYR A 57 -25.96 9.82 -1.10
N LYS A 58 -26.85 9.22 -1.92
CA LYS A 58 -28.28 9.04 -1.59
C LYS A 58 -28.51 7.99 -0.51
N LYS A 59 -27.66 6.95 -0.47
CA LYS A 59 -27.69 5.87 0.50
C LYS A 59 -26.29 5.34 0.73
N VAL A 60 -25.88 5.18 1.98
CA VAL A 60 -24.56 4.64 2.33
C VAL A 60 -24.75 3.41 3.19
N ASN A 61 -24.13 2.30 2.77
CA ASN A 61 -23.96 1.13 3.62
C ASN A 61 -22.62 1.29 4.38
N ILE A 62 -22.70 1.70 5.63
CA ILE A 62 -21.50 1.94 6.47
C ILE A 62 -20.89 0.61 6.94
N ILE A 63 -21.74 -0.39 7.23
CA ILE A 63 -21.34 -1.68 7.80
C ILE A 63 -21.78 -2.81 6.88
N ASP A 64 -20.81 -3.43 6.24
CA ASP A 64 -20.96 -4.71 5.56
C ASP A 64 -20.51 -5.82 6.52
N LYS A 65 -21.46 -6.41 7.23
CA LYS A 65 -21.19 -7.37 8.30
C LYS A 65 -20.48 -8.62 7.79
N ASP A 66 -20.92 -9.14 6.65
CA ASP A 66 -20.36 -10.38 6.08
C ASP A 66 -18.93 -10.18 5.63
N ASN A 67 -18.66 -9.06 4.94
CA ASN A 67 -17.29 -8.71 4.52
C ASN A 67 -16.38 -8.46 5.72
N LEU A 68 -16.85 -7.79 6.77
CA LEU A 68 -16.08 -7.59 8.00
C LEU A 68 -15.77 -8.90 8.72
N ALA A 69 -16.74 -9.81 8.80
CA ALA A 69 -16.54 -11.13 9.42
C ALA A 69 -15.51 -11.95 8.63
N ASN A 70 -15.64 -12.00 7.30
CA ASN A 70 -14.68 -12.66 6.43
C ASN A 70 -13.27 -12.04 6.52
N ALA A 71 -13.17 -10.72 6.46
CA ALA A 71 -11.88 -10.03 6.63
C ALA A 71 -11.23 -10.34 8.00
N SER A 72 -12.02 -10.35 9.08
CA SER A 72 -11.56 -10.71 10.41
C SER A 72 -11.03 -12.15 10.45
N LEU A 73 -11.72 -13.08 9.81
CA LEU A 73 -11.29 -14.48 9.73
C LEU A 73 -9.95 -14.61 8.96
N TYR A 74 -9.82 -13.98 7.79
CA TYR A 74 -8.56 -14.00 7.02
C TYR A 74 -7.41 -13.35 7.77
N LEU A 75 -7.65 -12.23 8.44
CA LEU A 75 -6.62 -11.49 9.18
C LEU A 75 -6.25 -12.11 10.51
N SER A 76 -7.03 -13.08 11.03
CA SER A 76 -6.72 -13.76 12.30
C SER A 76 -5.36 -14.46 12.31
N ASN A 77 -4.90 -14.93 11.15
CA ASN A 77 -3.61 -15.57 10.95
C ASN A 77 -2.52 -14.62 10.41
N ALA A 78 -2.82 -13.33 10.25
CA ALA A 78 -1.89 -12.34 9.76
C ALA A 78 -1.23 -11.58 10.92
N LYS A 79 0.07 -11.32 10.81
CA LYS A 79 0.77 -10.39 11.70
C LYS A 79 0.74 -9.00 11.07
N ILE A 80 -0.12 -8.11 11.62
CA ILE A 80 -0.23 -6.73 11.19
C ILE A 80 0.66 -5.88 12.10
N THR A 81 1.57 -5.09 11.50
CA THR A 81 2.49 -4.22 12.23
C THR A 81 2.44 -2.79 11.68
N CYS A 82 2.62 -1.81 12.56
CA CYS A 82 2.85 -0.43 12.21
C CYS A 82 4.32 -0.11 12.50
N SER A 83 5.14 -0.15 11.44
CA SER A 83 6.59 0.08 11.55
C SER A 83 7.14 0.60 10.22
N SER A 84 8.35 1.13 10.25
CA SER A 84 9.08 1.46 9.02
C SER A 84 9.27 0.20 8.16
N TYR A 85 9.14 0.34 6.82
CA TYR A 85 9.45 -0.76 5.89
C TYR A 85 10.86 -1.32 6.10
N LYS A 86 11.82 -0.50 6.49
CA LYS A 86 13.20 -0.92 6.81
C LYS A 86 13.27 -1.91 7.98
N GLU A 87 12.47 -1.67 9.01
CA GLU A 87 12.38 -2.57 10.17
C GLU A 87 11.65 -3.86 9.80
N THR A 88 10.55 -3.75 9.05
CA THR A 88 9.80 -4.91 8.57
C THR A 88 10.70 -5.84 7.76
N ILE A 89 11.49 -5.27 6.84
CA ILE A 89 12.38 -6.05 5.96
C ILE A 89 13.52 -6.71 6.74
N LYS A 90 14.10 -6.06 7.75
CA LYS A 90 15.13 -6.68 8.62
C LYS A 90 14.63 -7.95 9.31
N ASN A 91 13.33 -8.06 9.53
CA ASN A 91 12.69 -9.20 10.18
C ASN A 91 12.36 -10.35 9.22
N ILE A 92 12.57 -10.19 7.92
CA ILE A 92 12.39 -11.25 6.92
C ILE A 92 13.59 -12.19 7.01
N LYS A 93 13.45 -13.27 7.79
CA LYS A 93 14.52 -14.27 8.03
C LYS A 93 14.48 -15.46 7.07
N LYS A 94 13.35 -15.71 6.41
CA LYS A 94 13.14 -16.86 5.51
C LYS A 94 13.55 -16.49 4.10
N LYS A 95 14.33 -17.36 3.43
CA LYS A 95 14.51 -17.36 1.99
C LYS A 95 13.22 -17.84 1.31
N ASN A 96 13.05 -17.54 0.03
CA ASN A 96 11.85 -17.87 -0.76
C ASN A 96 10.55 -17.24 -0.21
N SER A 97 10.65 -16.13 0.51
CA SER A 97 9.46 -15.37 0.91
C SER A 97 8.85 -14.68 -0.29
N PHE A 98 7.50 -14.59 -0.34
CA PHE A 98 6.81 -13.71 -1.27
C PHE A 98 6.67 -12.33 -0.62
N ILE A 99 7.15 -11.29 -1.31
CA ILE A 99 7.20 -9.92 -0.82
C ILE A 99 6.54 -9.00 -1.85
N TYR A 100 5.51 -8.27 -1.45
CA TYR A 100 4.93 -7.19 -2.25
C TYR A 100 5.30 -5.84 -1.66
N LEU A 101 5.93 -4.99 -2.46
CA LEU A 101 6.34 -3.64 -2.10
C LEU A 101 5.44 -2.63 -2.83
N ASP A 102 4.64 -1.90 -2.06
CA ASP A 102 3.74 -0.85 -2.53
C ASP A 102 4.08 0.48 -1.84
N PRO A 103 5.19 1.14 -2.24
CA PRO A 103 5.61 2.41 -1.66
C PRO A 103 4.71 3.55 -2.14
N PRO A 104 4.75 4.72 -1.50
CA PRO A 104 4.24 5.94 -2.12
C PRO A 104 4.86 6.09 -3.52
N TYR A 105 4.02 6.32 -4.55
CA TYR A 105 4.50 6.33 -5.93
C TYR A 105 5.28 7.60 -6.26
N ILE A 106 6.32 7.47 -7.08
CA ILE A 106 7.08 8.60 -7.61
C ILE A 106 6.15 9.48 -8.45
N PRO A 107 6.00 10.77 -8.13
CA PRO A 107 5.12 11.66 -8.86
C PRO A 107 5.46 11.78 -10.34
N ASN A 108 4.44 11.80 -11.22
CA ASN A 108 4.63 11.97 -12.66
C ASN A 108 4.93 13.42 -13.07
N SER A 109 4.68 14.40 -12.20
CA SER A 109 4.96 15.82 -12.43
C SER A 109 5.36 16.51 -11.14
N LYS A 110 6.06 17.66 -11.25
CA LYS A 110 6.45 18.48 -10.09
C LYS A 110 5.24 19.02 -9.30
N THR A 111 4.06 19.11 -9.91
CA THR A 111 2.82 19.56 -9.26
C THR A 111 2.05 18.45 -8.56
N SER A 112 2.41 17.18 -8.75
CA SER A 112 1.75 16.04 -8.11
C SER A 112 2.38 15.61 -6.78
N TYR A 113 3.20 16.44 -6.17
CA TYR A 113 3.78 16.22 -4.83
C TYR A 113 2.74 16.24 -3.68
N PHE A 114 1.44 16.42 -3.98
CA PHE A 114 0.37 16.46 -2.97
C PHE A 114 -0.02 15.09 -2.37
N THR A 115 0.75 14.03 -2.63
CA THR A 115 0.51 12.69 -2.08
C THR A 115 1.37 12.37 -0.86
N ASP A 116 1.81 13.37 -0.11
CA ASP A 116 2.49 13.16 1.16
C ASP A 116 1.50 12.69 2.23
N TYR A 117 1.35 11.37 2.36
CA TYR A 117 0.58 10.74 3.45
C TYR A 117 1.30 10.83 4.82
N SER A 118 2.49 11.42 4.87
CA SER A 118 3.25 11.66 6.09
C SER A 118 3.82 13.08 6.12
N SER A 119 3.91 13.67 7.29
CA SER A 119 4.49 15.01 7.52
C SER A 119 5.93 15.16 7.02
N GLN A 120 6.65 14.06 6.79
CA GLN A 120 8.02 14.04 6.27
C GLN A 120 8.11 13.67 4.79
N GLY A 121 7.03 13.14 4.17
CA GLY A 121 6.96 12.71 2.78
C GLY A 121 7.92 11.56 2.43
N PHE A 122 7.67 10.88 1.32
CA PHE A 122 8.57 9.87 0.75
C PHE A 122 9.27 10.50 -0.46
N LYS A 123 10.55 10.86 -0.31
CA LYS A 123 11.32 11.65 -1.28
C LYS A 123 12.09 10.76 -2.26
N ASN A 124 12.62 11.36 -3.33
CA ASN A 124 13.41 10.62 -4.32
C ASN A 124 14.58 9.83 -3.71
N LYS A 125 15.23 10.35 -2.67
CA LYS A 125 16.28 9.62 -1.93
C LYS A 125 15.76 8.34 -1.27
N ASP A 126 14.51 8.35 -0.80
CA ASP A 126 13.90 7.19 -0.15
C ASP A 126 13.54 6.12 -1.19
N HIS A 127 13.14 6.53 -2.40
CA HIS A 127 12.97 5.61 -3.53
C HIS A 127 14.27 4.96 -3.96
N VAL A 128 15.38 5.72 -4.02
CA VAL A 128 16.71 5.16 -4.32
C VAL A 128 17.14 4.16 -3.25
N GLU A 129 16.91 4.48 -1.98
CA GLU A 129 17.20 3.56 -0.88
C GLU A 129 16.33 2.30 -0.93
N LEU A 130 15.03 2.45 -1.22
CA LEU A 130 14.13 1.33 -1.44
C LEU A 130 14.60 0.45 -2.60
N GLY A 131 15.08 1.03 -3.69
CA GLY A 131 15.68 0.30 -4.80
C GLY A 131 16.85 -0.58 -4.37
N LYS A 132 17.77 -0.05 -3.57
CA LYS A 132 18.88 -0.83 -3.00
C LYS A 132 18.40 -1.99 -2.13
N ILE A 133 17.36 -1.76 -1.33
CA ILE A 133 16.76 -2.78 -0.49
C ILE A 133 16.05 -3.84 -1.35
N TYR A 134 15.30 -3.42 -2.38
CA TYR A 134 14.66 -4.30 -3.34
C TYR A 134 15.67 -5.28 -3.95
N PHE A 135 16.80 -4.80 -4.46
CA PHE A 135 17.82 -5.67 -5.05
C PHE A 135 18.45 -6.62 -4.02
N LYS A 136 18.67 -6.18 -2.78
CA LYS A 136 19.14 -7.09 -1.70
C LYS A 136 18.15 -8.21 -1.42
N LEU A 137 16.84 -7.94 -1.47
CA LEU A 137 15.80 -8.97 -1.29
C LEU A 137 15.79 -9.95 -2.46
N VAL A 138 15.97 -9.47 -3.68
CA VAL A 138 16.10 -10.28 -4.90
C VAL A 138 17.33 -11.19 -4.82
N ASP A 139 18.47 -10.62 -4.48
CA ASP A 139 19.75 -11.36 -4.38
C ASP A 139 19.73 -12.40 -3.25
N ALA A 140 18.92 -12.16 -2.22
CA ALA A 140 18.69 -13.13 -1.14
C ALA A 140 17.75 -14.29 -1.55
N GLY A 141 17.27 -14.33 -2.80
CA GLY A 141 16.44 -15.42 -3.34
C GLY A 141 14.98 -15.34 -2.95
N ASN A 142 14.44 -14.15 -2.71
CA ASN A 142 13.03 -13.96 -2.45
C ASN A 142 12.24 -13.71 -3.74
N ASN A 143 10.94 -14.04 -3.71
CA ASN A 143 9.99 -13.69 -4.75
C ASN A 143 9.44 -12.29 -4.46
N VAL A 144 9.90 -11.28 -5.20
CA VAL A 144 9.56 -9.88 -4.93
C VAL A 144 8.77 -9.28 -6.08
N ILE A 145 7.66 -8.63 -5.77
CA ILE A 145 6.93 -7.73 -6.68
C ILE A 145 6.99 -6.33 -6.11
N LEU A 146 7.20 -5.33 -6.97
CA LEU A 146 7.16 -3.91 -6.63
C LEU A 146 6.27 -3.17 -7.62
N SER A 147 5.38 -2.31 -7.11
CA SER A 147 4.55 -1.40 -7.90
C SER A 147 5.03 0.05 -7.77
N ASN A 148 4.89 0.83 -8.85
CA ASN A 148 5.16 2.27 -8.86
C ASN A 148 4.56 2.95 -10.10
N ASN A 149 4.63 4.27 -10.20
CA ASN A 149 4.34 4.97 -11.45
C ASN A 149 5.36 4.61 -12.54
N ASN A 150 4.88 4.42 -13.78
CA ASN A 150 5.74 4.13 -14.91
C ASN A 150 6.35 5.43 -15.47
N ASN A 151 7.34 5.98 -14.78
CA ASN A 151 8.07 7.17 -15.18
C ASN A 151 9.58 6.93 -15.28
N LYS A 152 10.31 7.91 -15.82
CA LYS A 152 11.75 7.79 -16.06
C LYS A 152 12.52 7.43 -14.78
N LEU A 153 12.25 8.11 -13.67
CA LEU A 153 12.98 7.90 -12.42
C LEU A 153 12.70 6.50 -11.82
N ALA A 154 11.44 6.04 -11.86
CA ALA A 154 11.10 4.69 -11.42
C ALA A 154 11.83 3.62 -12.24
N ARG A 155 11.88 3.80 -13.56
CA ARG A 155 12.63 2.90 -14.45
C ARG A 155 14.13 2.92 -14.16
N GLU A 156 14.72 4.09 -13.95
CA GLU A 156 16.13 4.23 -13.58
C GLU A 156 16.48 3.55 -12.27
N ILE A 157 15.58 3.62 -11.27
CA ILE A 157 15.82 3.00 -9.96
C ILE A 157 15.59 1.48 -10.01
N PHE A 158 14.48 1.01 -10.57
CA PHE A 158 14.02 -0.37 -10.37
C PHE A 158 14.32 -1.32 -11.54
N LEU A 159 14.71 -0.85 -12.72
CA LEU A 159 15.00 -1.70 -13.88
C LEU A 159 16.49 -1.99 -14.13
N GLN A 160 17.36 -1.78 -13.15
CA GLN A 160 18.81 -1.96 -13.30
C GLN A 160 19.22 -3.42 -13.52
N ASN A 161 18.47 -4.39 -12.97
CA ASN A 161 18.79 -5.79 -13.09
C ASN A 161 18.10 -6.42 -14.32
N LYS A 162 18.90 -7.06 -15.23
CA LYS A 162 18.42 -7.69 -16.46
C LYS A 162 17.58 -8.96 -16.25
N LYS A 163 17.62 -9.56 -15.06
CA LYS A 163 16.89 -10.80 -14.73
C LYS A 163 15.46 -10.54 -14.25
N LEU A 164 15.04 -9.27 -14.14
CA LEU A 164 13.70 -8.92 -13.69
C LEU A 164 12.72 -8.86 -14.85
N HIS A 165 11.49 -9.24 -14.57
CA HIS A 165 10.35 -9.10 -15.48
C HIS A 165 9.63 -7.80 -15.16
N CYS A 166 9.38 -6.99 -16.19
CA CYS A 166 8.79 -5.68 -16.00
C CYS A 166 7.55 -5.54 -16.87
N TYR A 167 6.49 -5.07 -16.26
CA TYR A 167 5.19 -4.91 -16.89
C TYR A 167 4.68 -3.48 -16.72
N GLU A 168 3.96 -3.02 -17.72
CA GLU A 168 3.12 -1.83 -17.62
C GLU A 168 1.68 -2.27 -17.42
N VAL A 169 1.04 -1.73 -16.39
CA VAL A 169 -0.37 -1.94 -16.05
C VAL A 169 -1.13 -0.69 -16.44
N LEU A 170 -2.09 -0.78 -17.34
CA LEU A 170 -2.93 0.36 -17.70
C LEU A 170 -4.08 0.49 -16.72
N VAL A 171 -3.99 1.46 -15.81
CA VAL A 171 -4.99 1.74 -14.79
C VAL A 171 -5.84 2.95 -15.20
N SER A 172 -7.16 2.82 -15.10
CA SER A 172 -8.07 3.94 -15.32
C SER A 172 -8.04 4.88 -14.12
N LYS A 173 -7.69 6.16 -14.33
CA LYS A 173 -7.87 7.19 -13.30
C LYS A 173 -9.35 7.49 -13.13
N SER A 174 -9.94 6.99 -12.05
CA SER A 174 -11.32 7.30 -11.64
C SER A 174 -11.45 8.62 -10.88
N ILE A 175 -10.34 9.14 -10.32
CA ILE A 175 -10.32 10.34 -9.46
C ILE A 175 -9.58 11.46 -10.16
N ASN A 176 -10.32 12.32 -10.90
CA ASN A 176 -9.84 13.63 -11.33
C ASN A 176 -11.00 14.61 -11.32
N SER A 177 -10.78 15.82 -10.82
CA SER A 177 -11.76 16.89 -10.78
C SER A 177 -12.12 17.42 -12.19
N LYS A 178 -11.25 17.23 -13.18
CA LYS A 178 -11.48 17.60 -14.59
C LYS A 178 -11.78 16.35 -15.43
N LYS A 179 -12.89 16.40 -16.21
CA LYS A 179 -13.29 15.29 -17.12
C LYS A 179 -12.18 14.89 -18.11
N ASP A 180 -11.44 15.85 -18.65
CA ASP A 180 -10.37 15.64 -19.62
C ASP A 180 -9.08 15.01 -19.01
N GLY A 181 -8.99 14.92 -17.68
CA GLY A 181 -7.89 14.28 -16.97
C GLY A 181 -8.14 12.80 -16.63
N ARG A 182 -9.25 12.21 -17.10
CA ARG A 182 -9.59 10.79 -16.92
C ARG A 182 -9.00 9.99 -18.08
N GLY A 183 -7.73 9.61 -17.98
CA GLY A 183 -7.02 8.78 -18.94
C GLY A 183 -6.48 7.50 -18.30
N LYS A 184 -6.05 6.56 -19.16
CA LYS A 184 -5.27 5.41 -18.70
C LYS A 184 -3.87 5.89 -18.34
N ILE A 185 -3.39 5.51 -17.17
CA ILE A 185 -2.01 5.75 -16.74
C ILE A 185 -1.30 4.41 -16.67
N GLY A 186 -0.08 4.39 -17.16
CA GLY A 186 0.79 3.25 -17.00
C GLY A 186 1.37 3.23 -15.57
N GLU A 187 1.13 2.15 -14.86
CA GLU A 187 1.84 1.82 -13.64
C GLU A 187 2.92 0.78 -13.95
N LEU A 188 4.04 0.86 -13.26
CA LEU A 188 5.15 -0.07 -13.38
C LEU A 188 4.97 -1.20 -12.37
N LEU A 189 5.05 -2.43 -12.85
CA LEU A 189 5.14 -3.62 -12.01
C LEU A 189 6.44 -4.35 -12.30
N VAL A 190 7.29 -4.52 -11.29
CA VAL A 190 8.59 -5.19 -11.41
C VAL A 190 8.56 -6.47 -10.59
N SER A 191 8.87 -7.61 -11.20
CA SER A 191 8.79 -8.94 -10.59
C SER A 191 10.06 -9.74 -10.78
N THR A 192 10.40 -10.57 -9.80
CA THR A 192 11.48 -11.57 -9.89
C THR A 192 11.10 -12.81 -10.69
N PHE A 193 9.83 -13.00 -10.99
CA PHE A 193 9.29 -14.12 -11.73
C PHE A 193 8.30 -13.66 -12.81
N GLU A 194 8.12 -14.46 -13.81
CA GLU A 194 7.22 -14.15 -14.92
C GLU A 194 5.75 -14.32 -14.51
N LEU A 195 4.93 -13.33 -14.86
CA LEU A 195 3.50 -13.32 -14.57
C LEU A 195 2.72 -14.00 -15.73
N LYS A 196 3.00 -15.29 -15.95
CA LYS A 196 2.34 -16.06 -17.03
C LYS A 196 0.84 -16.17 -16.78
N ASN A 197 0.07 -16.21 -17.88
CA ASN A 197 -1.38 -16.46 -17.93
C ASN A 197 -2.27 -15.38 -17.25
N ILE A 198 -1.70 -14.28 -16.78
CA ILE A 198 -2.48 -13.18 -16.19
C ILE A 198 -2.34 -11.87 -16.99
N GLU A 199 -1.46 -11.83 -17.98
CA GLU A 199 -1.17 -10.64 -18.78
C GLU A 199 -2.42 -10.12 -19.48
N GLU A 200 -3.16 -10.98 -20.19
CA GLU A 200 -4.41 -10.61 -20.87
C GLU A 200 -5.51 -10.23 -19.88
N LYS A 201 -5.67 -11.03 -18.80
CA LYS A 201 -6.73 -10.83 -17.80
C LYS A 201 -6.62 -9.47 -17.11
N PHE A 202 -5.42 -8.97 -16.90
CA PHE A 202 -5.16 -7.72 -16.16
C PHE A 202 -4.58 -6.60 -17.02
N ASN A 203 -4.64 -6.73 -18.38
CA ASN A 203 -4.07 -5.75 -19.31
C ASN A 203 -2.61 -5.40 -18.99
N LEU A 204 -1.82 -6.41 -18.67
CA LEU A 204 -0.38 -6.26 -18.42
C LEU A 204 0.35 -6.26 -19.76
N LYS A 205 1.17 -5.26 -19.99
CA LYS A 205 2.07 -5.21 -21.15
C LYS A 205 3.49 -5.46 -20.64
N LYS A 206 4.09 -6.58 -21.04
CA LYS A 206 5.50 -6.84 -20.73
C LYS A 206 6.37 -5.84 -21.47
N ILE A 207 7.27 -5.15 -20.74
CA ILE A 207 8.15 -4.11 -21.28
C ILE A 207 9.64 -4.46 -21.15
N LYS A 208 9.94 -5.54 -20.41
CA LYS A 208 11.27 -6.12 -20.27
C LYS A 208 11.20 -7.58 -19.76
#